data_e5778c180eb6b4297da5c554c051f153
#
_entry.id   e5778c180eb6b4297da5c554c051f153
#
_cell.length_a   1.000
_cell.length_b   1.000
_cell.length_c   1.000
_cell.angle_alpha   90.00
_cell.angle_beta   90.00
_cell.angle_gamma   90.00
#
_symmetry.space_group_name_H-M   'P 1'
#
loop_
_entity.id
_entity.type
_entity.pdbx_description
1 polymer ?
#
loop_
_entity_poly.entity_id
_entity_poly.type
_entity_poly.pdbx_seq_one_letter_code
_entity_poly.pdbx_strand_id
1 'polypeptide(L)'
;VTVRDRVDDGDGKYHYVVNKNETMLAREKQNQMKEKFKEWLFADPERRAKYVDYYNETFNNIRLREYDGSHLQFPGMNPEIELKPHQKNAIARILLGGNTLLAHCVGAGKSFEMMAACMEQKRLGLANKTVMVVPKPLIGQTASEFLRLYPSANILVATERDFEKSRRKQFISRIATGDYDCIIMSHSQFEKIPISAERKERMLQAQIDEIAYAIDDMKSQNGEQWTVKQMESQKKKLQEQISALADESRKDDLITFEELGIDSIMVDEAHAFKNLAIFSKMNNVSGISSSGAKKATDMQLKCQYISEINGNRGIVFATGTPISNTMCEMYVMQLYLQKPALEQMGIYHFDSWAANFGEVTTALELTVEGSGFRFKSRFNKFTNLPELMNIYREVADVQTADMLDLDVPALRGGKAIIVESEPDWYVKQVMEDFVVRAERIRNGGVDPSVDNFLKITHEARLLGTDARLIDKDAPNNPDGKLNKVAENVWNEYQ
;
A
#
# COMPACT_ATOMS: atom_id res chain seq x y z
N VAL A 1 1.36 3.26 26.67
CA VAL A 1 1.03 4.23 27.75
C VAL A 1 2.01 5.40 27.66
N THR A 2 1.49 6.63 27.66
CA THR A 2 2.29 7.86 27.70
C THR A 2 1.74 8.72 28.84
N VAL A 3 2.57 8.97 29.82
CA VAL A 3 2.22 9.84 30.97
C VAL A 3 2.58 11.28 30.60
N ARG A 4 1.66 12.21 30.86
CA ARG A 4 1.84 13.61 30.55
C ARG A 4 1.56 14.45 31.79
N ASP A 5 2.42 15.40 32.07
CA ASP A 5 2.25 16.41 33.11
C ASP A 5 1.52 17.62 32.54
N ARG A 6 0.61 18.17 33.34
CA ARG A 6 -0.08 19.43 33.04
C ARG A 6 0.80 20.57 33.50
N VAL A 7 1.24 21.39 32.57
CA VAL A 7 2.06 22.59 32.84
C VAL A 7 1.20 23.83 32.63
N ASP A 8 1.20 24.72 33.60
CA ASP A 8 0.49 26.01 33.57
C ASP A 8 1.37 27.04 32.84
N ASP A 9 0.85 27.66 31.79
CA ASP A 9 1.55 28.68 31.00
C ASP A 9 1.40 30.10 31.57
N GLY A 10 0.70 30.26 32.72
CA GLY A 10 0.20 31.59 33.16
C GLY A 10 -1.04 31.98 32.34
N ASP A 11 -1.87 32.86 32.78
CA ASP A 11 -3.14 33.27 32.16
C ASP A 11 -4.23 32.19 32.06
N GLY A 12 -4.17 31.14 32.87
CA GLY A 12 -5.18 30.06 32.89
C GLY A 12 -5.15 29.13 31.69
N LYS A 13 -4.11 29.17 30.87
CA LYS A 13 -3.84 28.22 29.80
C LYS A 13 -2.91 27.10 30.29
N TYR A 14 -3.17 25.89 29.81
CA TYR A 14 -2.39 24.71 30.18
C TYR A 14 -1.95 24.00 28.91
N HIS A 15 -0.72 23.49 28.92
CA HIS A 15 -0.27 22.52 27.95
C HIS A 15 0.19 21.22 28.61
N TYR A 16 0.18 20.11 27.89
CA TYR A 16 0.57 18.81 28.39
C TYR A 16 1.95 18.44 27.85
N VAL A 17 2.90 18.22 28.77
CA VAL A 17 4.28 17.81 28.44
C VAL A 17 4.45 16.32 28.79
N VAL A 18 5.07 15.55 27.91
CA VAL A 18 5.34 14.13 28.16
C VAL A 18 6.35 13.99 29.31
N ASN A 19 5.92 13.34 30.39
CA ASN A 19 6.81 12.94 31.49
C ASN A 19 7.57 11.68 31.07
N LYS A 20 8.84 11.82 30.73
CA LYS A 20 9.69 10.73 30.22
C LYS A 20 9.88 9.63 31.27
N ASN A 21 10.14 9.99 32.51
CA ASN A 21 10.41 9.04 33.59
C ASN A 21 9.17 8.21 33.93
N GLU A 22 8.04 8.87 34.15
CA GLU A 22 6.78 8.19 34.45
C GLU A 22 6.30 7.35 33.26
N THR A 23 6.53 7.78 32.03
CA THR A 23 6.23 7.01 30.83
C THR A 23 7.08 5.73 30.74
N MET A 24 8.37 5.80 31.10
CA MET A 24 9.23 4.61 31.15
C MET A 24 8.77 3.62 32.23
N LEU A 25 8.52 4.10 33.45
CA LEU A 25 8.00 3.28 34.54
C LEU A 25 6.66 2.61 34.22
N ALA A 26 5.74 3.36 33.62
CA ALA A 26 4.44 2.83 33.20
C ALA A 26 4.59 1.73 32.14
N ARG A 27 5.50 1.89 31.20
CA ARG A 27 5.82 0.88 30.16
C ARG A 27 6.47 -0.36 30.74
N GLU A 28 7.43 -0.19 31.63
CA GLU A 28 8.05 -1.31 32.33
C GLU A 28 7.01 -2.13 33.09
N LYS A 29 6.12 -1.45 33.83
CA LYS A 29 5.02 -2.10 34.54
C LYS A 29 4.06 -2.82 33.59
N GLN A 30 3.77 -2.23 32.43
CA GLN A 30 2.97 -2.87 31.39
C GLN A 30 3.63 -4.14 30.84
N ASN A 31 4.94 -4.14 30.64
CA ASN A 31 5.68 -5.31 30.20
C ASN A 31 5.68 -6.41 31.29
N GLN A 32 5.88 -6.04 32.54
CA GLN A 32 5.78 -6.99 33.67
C GLN A 32 4.37 -7.60 33.75
N MET A 33 3.33 -6.82 33.53
CA MET A 33 1.94 -7.33 33.48
C MET A 33 1.74 -8.31 32.31
N LYS A 34 2.29 -8.04 31.14
CA LYS A 34 2.22 -8.96 29.98
C LYS A 34 2.91 -10.29 30.27
N GLU A 35 4.10 -10.26 30.87
CA GLU A 35 4.81 -11.49 31.21
C GLU A 35 4.07 -12.30 32.30
N LYS A 36 3.57 -11.64 33.34
CA LYS A 36 2.75 -12.31 34.36
C LYS A 36 1.45 -12.88 33.79
N PHE A 37 0.84 -12.20 32.81
CA PHE A 37 -0.34 -12.73 32.14
C PHE A 37 -0.02 -13.98 31.33
N LYS A 38 1.11 -14.02 30.62
CA LYS A 38 1.56 -15.22 29.90
C LYS A 38 1.79 -16.38 30.88
N GLU A 39 2.52 -16.14 31.96
CA GLU A 39 2.76 -17.14 32.98
C GLU A 39 1.43 -17.69 33.56
N TRP A 40 0.52 -16.79 33.92
CA TRP A 40 -0.81 -17.16 34.42
C TRP A 40 -1.61 -17.95 33.37
N LEU A 41 -1.55 -17.56 32.10
CA LEU A 41 -2.30 -18.22 31.01
C LEU A 41 -1.87 -19.69 30.87
N PHE A 42 -0.58 -19.97 30.97
CA PHE A 42 -0.03 -21.31 30.77
C PHE A 42 0.12 -22.13 32.05
N ALA A 43 -0.06 -21.54 33.21
CA ALA A 43 0.07 -22.23 34.49
C ALA A 43 -1.02 -23.28 34.76
N ASP A 44 -2.22 -23.06 34.24
CA ASP A 44 -3.36 -23.97 34.39
C ASP A 44 -3.52 -24.82 33.12
N PRO A 45 -3.47 -26.18 33.25
CA PRO A 45 -3.52 -27.07 32.09
C PRO A 45 -4.84 -27.00 31.30
N GLU A 46 -6.00 -26.84 31.97
CA GLU A 46 -7.28 -26.76 31.29
C GLU A 46 -7.43 -25.45 30.51
N ARG A 47 -7.05 -24.34 31.14
CA ARG A 47 -7.04 -23.04 30.51
C ARG A 47 -6.09 -23.02 29.33
N ARG A 48 -4.88 -23.59 29.49
CA ARG A 48 -3.90 -23.75 28.42
C ARG A 48 -4.48 -24.54 27.27
N ALA A 49 -5.04 -25.71 27.48
CA ALA A 49 -5.63 -26.55 26.45
C ALA A 49 -6.70 -25.79 25.68
N LYS A 50 -7.67 -25.18 26.39
CA LYS A 50 -8.74 -24.40 25.80
C LYS A 50 -8.24 -23.31 24.84
N TYR A 51 -7.25 -22.53 25.23
CA TYR A 51 -6.76 -21.43 24.41
C TYR A 51 -5.81 -21.90 23.29
N VAL A 52 -5.07 -22.98 23.49
CA VAL A 52 -4.26 -23.61 22.44
C VAL A 52 -5.17 -24.20 21.36
N ASP A 53 -6.23 -24.88 21.74
CA ASP A 53 -7.20 -25.45 20.80
C ASP A 53 -7.90 -24.32 20.01
N TYR A 54 -8.39 -23.28 20.71
CA TYR A 54 -8.99 -22.12 20.05
C TYR A 54 -8.02 -21.44 19.07
N TYR A 55 -6.75 -21.27 19.47
CA TYR A 55 -5.74 -20.67 18.61
C TYR A 55 -5.44 -21.54 17.39
N ASN A 56 -5.31 -22.84 17.58
CA ASN A 56 -5.07 -23.78 16.49
C ASN A 56 -6.26 -23.84 15.52
N GLU A 57 -7.49 -23.85 16.03
CA GLU A 57 -8.70 -23.83 15.21
C GLU A 57 -8.84 -22.52 14.41
N THR A 58 -8.36 -21.41 14.94
CA THR A 58 -8.52 -20.09 14.30
C THR A 58 -7.38 -19.78 13.32
N PHE A 59 -6.13 -20.09 13.66
CA PHE A 59 -4.96 -19.62 12.93
C PHE A 59 -4.09 -20.73 12.34
N ASN A 60 -4.14 -21.98 12.86
CA ASN A 60 -3.31 -23.10 12.41
C ASN A 60 -4.08 -24.16 11.62
N ASN A 61 -5.34 -23.94 11.30
CA ASN A 61 -6.17 -24.86 10.54
C ASN A 61 -6.04 -24.67 9.00
N ILE A 62 -5.25 -23.70 8.59
CA ILE A 62 -5.06 -23.36 7.16
C ILE A 62 -4.03 -24.31 6.56
N ARG A 63 -4.46 -25.08 5.56
CA ARG A 63 -3.56 -25.82 4.68
C ARG A 63 -3.46 -25.09 3.35
N LEU A 64 -2.27 -24.60 3.06
CA LEU A 64 -2.00 -23.92 1.80
C LEU A 64 -2.19 -24.88 0.63
N ARG A 65 -2.91 -24.41 -0.38
CA ARG A 65 -3.08 -25.14 -1.64
C ARG A 65 -1.86 -24.90 -2.51
N GLU A 66 -1.31 -25.98 -3.04
CA GLU A 66 -0.29 -25.93 -4.08
C GLU A 66 -0.96 -25.90 -5.45
N TYR A 67 -0.42 -25.13 -6.36
CA TYR A 67 -0.93 -24.97 -7.71
C TYR A 67 0.11 -25.48 -8.70
N ASP A 68 -0.22 -26.52 -9.43
CA ASP A 68 0.60 -27.05 -10.52
C ASP A 68 -0.03 -26.67 -11.86
N GLY A 69 0.67 -25.84 -12.62
CA GLY A 69 0.28 -25.39 -13.95
C GLY A 69 0.90 -26.19 -15.09
N SER A 70 1.60 -27.29 -14.80
CA SER A 70 2.28 -28.09 -15.82
C SER A 70 1.33 -28.64 -16.90
N HIS A 71 0.07 -28.87 -16.52
CA HIS A 71 -0.99 -29.37 -17.40
C HIS A 71 -1.63 -28.30 -18.28
N LEU A 72 -1.36 -27.03 -18.02
CA LEU A 72 -1.98 -25.90 -18.75
C LEU A 72 -1.45 -25.83 -20.19
N GLN A 73 -2.38 -25.68 -21.11
CA GLN A 73 -2.12 -25.33 -22.50
C GLN A 73 -2.67 -23.95 -22.78
N PHE A 74 -1.99 -23.18 -23.62
CA PHE A 74 -2.32 -21.79 -23.92
C PHE A 74 -2.67 -21.63 -25.42
N PRO A 75 -3.90 -22.04 -25.85
CA PRO A 75 -4.31 -21.92 -27.24
C PRO A 75 -4.27 -20.47 -27.74
N GLY A 76 -3.71 -20.24 -28.91
CA GLY A 76 -3.56 -18.92 -29.50
C GLY A 76 -2.33 -18.13 -29.01
N MET A 77 -1.59 -18.62 -28.03
CA MET A 77 -0.31 -18.05 -27.64
C MET A 77 0.75 -18.27 -28.73
N ASN A 78 1.65 -17.33 -28.88
CA ASN A 78 2.77 -17.41 -29.79
C ASN A 78 3.64 -18.67 -29.48
N PRO A 79 3.79 -19.64 -30.41
CA PRO A 79 4.52 -20.88 -30.16
C PRO A 79 6.03 -20.67 -29.94
N GLU A 80 6.59 -19.54 -30.31
CA GLU A 80 8.01 -19.20 -30.05
C GLU A 80 8.28 -18.77 -28.61
N ILE A 81 7.22 -18.57 -27.80
CA ILE A 81 7.34 -18.13 -26.42
C ILE A 81 6.96 -19.27 -25.49
N GLU A 82 7.87 -19.68 -24.63
CA GLU A 82 7.63 -20.67 -23.61
C GLU A 82 7.53 -20.02 -22.22
N LEU A 83 6.43 -20.33 -21.52
CA LEU A 83 6.27 -19.89 -20.13
C LEU A 83 7.06 -20.78 -19.17
N LYS A 84 7.78 -20.17 -18.24
CA LYS A 84 8.53 -20.88 -17.20
C LYS A 84 7.59 -21.61 -16.23
N PRO A 85 8.05 -22.66 -15.52
CA PRO A 85 7.21 -23.44 -14.59
C PRO A 85 6.51 -22.57 -13.54
N HIS A 86 7.21 -21.63 -12.91
CA HIS A 86 6.61 -20.72 -11.92
C HIS A 86 5.50 -19.86 -12.51
N GLN A 87 5.63 -19.42 -13.78
CA GLN A 87 4.59 -18.66 -14.47
C GLN A 87 3.34 -19.51 -14.72
N LYS A 88 3.52 -20.76 -15.16
CA LYS A 88 2.39 -21.70 -15.33
C LYS A 88 1.68 -21.96 -14.00
N ASN A 89 2.43 -22.10 -12.90
CA ASN A 89 1.87 -22.28 -11.55
C ASN A 89 1.11 -21.05 -11.08
N ALA A 90 1.65 -19.85 -11.31
CA ALA A 90 0.97 -18.57 -11.02
C ALA A 90 -0.35 -18.43 -11.82
N ILE A 91 -0.35 -18.81 -13.11
CA ILE A 91 -1.55 -18.82 -13.93
C ILE A 91 -2.56 -19.83 -13.39
N ALA A 92 -2.13 -21.06 -13.04
CA ALA A 92 -3.00 -22.08 -12.43
C ALA A 92 -3.64 -21.53 -11.13
N ARG A 93 -2.87 -20.80 -10.32
CA ARG A 93 -3.37 -20.16 -9.12
C ARG A 93 -4.45 -19.13 -9.43
N ILE A 94 -4.27 -18.27 -10.43
CA ILE A 94 -5.26 -17.26 -10.84
C ILE A 94 -6.55 -17.94 -11.34
N LEU A 95 -6.43 -19.03 -12.09
CA LEU A 95 -7.58 -19.75 -12.67
C LEU A 95 -8.37 -20.55 -11.64
N LEU A 96 -7.67 -21.25 -10.74
CA LEU A 96 -8.27 -22.22 -9.80
C LEU A 96 -8.43 -21.68 -8.40
N GLY A 97 -7.72 -20.61 -8.05
CA GLY A 97 -7.77 -19.93 -6.76
C GLY A 97 -8.85 -18.85 -6.70
N GLY A 98 -8.70 -17.95 -5.77
CA GLY A 98 -9.49 -16.72 -5.63
C GLY A 98 -8.73 -15.50 -6.12
N ASN A 99 -8.95 -14.36 -5.45
CA ASN A 99 -8.12 -13.19 -5.64
C ASN A 99 -6.65 -13.51 -5.38
N THR A 100 -5.75 -12.95 -6.19
CA THR A 100 -4.33 -13.34 -6.18
C THR A 100 -3.43 -12.11 -6.15
N LEU A 101 -2.39 -12.18 -5.31
CA LEU A 101 -1.24 -11.28 -5.35
C LEU A 101 -0.03 -12.03 -5.90
N LEU A 102 0.48 -11.60 -7.04
CA LEU A 102 1.76 -12.03 -7.59
C LEU A 102 2.88 -11.18 -6.97
N ALA A 103 3.39 -11.64 -5.84
CA ALA A 103 4.51 -11.02 -5.13
C ALA A 103 5.83 -11.54 -5.68
N HIS A 104 6.04 -11.40 -6.98
CA HIS A 104 7.18 -11.92 -7.71
C HIS A 104 8.25 -10.84 -7.89
N CYS A 105 9.52 -11.20 -7.75
CA CYS A 105 10.63 -10.28 -7.97
C CYS A 105 10.61 -9.67 -9.37
N VAL A 106 11.37 -8.60 -9.55
CA VAL A 106 11.55 -7.98 -10.87
C VAL A 106 12.25 -8.97 -11.80
N GLY A 107 11.76 -9.09 -13.04
CA GLY A 107 12.28 -10.04 -14.02
C GLY A 107 11.62 -11.43 -13.99
N ALA A 108 10.73 -11.74 -13.06
CA ALA A 108 10.01 -13.02 -13.00
C ALA A 108 9.01 -13.23 -14.16
N GLY A 109 8.61 -12.15 -14.88
CA GLY A 109 7.68 -12.23 -16.01
C GLY A 109 6.21 -12.07 -15.64
N LYS A 110 5.90 -11.34 -14.56
CA LYS A 110 4.53 -11.06 -14.09
C LYS A 110 3.56 -10.59 -15.18
N SER A 111 4.03 -9.79 -16.14
CA SER A 111 3.20 -9.30 -17.23
C SER A 111 2.67 -10.46 -18.09
N PHE A 112 3.51 -11.44 -18.39
CA PHE A 112 3.11 -12.64 -19.16
C PHE A 112 2.16 -13.52 -18.36
N GLU A 113 2.35 -13.63 -17.04
CA GLU A 113 1.44 -14.36 -16.15
C GLU A 113 0.03 -13.76 -16.19
N MET A 114 -0.07 -12.41 -16.07
CA MET A 114 -1.35 -11.71 -16.15
C MET A 114 -2.00 -11.82 -17.53
N MET A 115 -1.22 -11.64 -18.61
CA MET A 115 -1.73 -11.71 -19.98
C MET A 115 -2.25 -13.11 -20.31
N ALA A 116 -1.49 -14.16 -19.98
CA ALA A 116 -1.90 -15.53 -20.21
C ALA A 116 -3.11 -15.92 -19.35
N ALA A 117 -3.12 -15.50 -18.08
CA ALA A 117 -4.27 -15.70 -17.20
C ALA A 117 -5.53 -14.98 -17.72
N CYS A 118 -5.40 -13.76 -18.24
CA CYS A 118 -6.50 -13.01 -18.85
C CYS A 118 -7.14 -13.78 -20.00
N MET A 119 -6.32 -14.26 -20.95
CA MET A 119 -6.81 -15.03 -22.10
C MET A 119 -7.44 -16.36 -21.69
N GLU A 120 -6.83 -17.08 -20.74
CA GLU A 120 -7.37 -18.33 -20.24
C GLU A 120 -8.66 -18.15 -19.42
N GLN A 121 -8.76 -17.09 -18.61
CA GLN A 121 -10.01 -16.77 -17.90
C GLN A 121 -11.16 -16.54 -18.89
N LYS A 122 -10.92 -15.79 -19.98
CA LYS A 122 -11.94 -15.57 -21.03
C LYS A 122 -12.27 -16.87 -21.74
N ARG A 123 -11.27 -17.65 -22.17
CA ARG A 123 -11.47 -18.93 -22.86
C ARG A 123 -12.28 -19.93 -22.02
N LEU A 124 -12.05 -19.97 -20.72
CA LEU A 124 -12.72 -20.87 -19.78
C LEU A 124 -14.06 -20.32 -19.27
N GLY A 125 -14.44 -19.09 -19.64
CA GLY A 125 -15.66 -18.44 -19.17
C GLY A 125 -15.62 -18.05 -17.69
N LEU A 126 -14.43 -17.90 -17.13
CA LEU A 126 -14.21 -17.45 -15.73
C LEU A 126 -14.30 -15.94 -15.60
N ALA A 127 -13.98 -15.21 -16.65
CA ALA A 127 -14.16 -13.76 -16.78
C ALA A 127 -14.48 -13.43 -18.24
N ASN A 128 -15.39 -12.45 -18.45
CA ASN A 128 -15.80 -12.03 -19.79
C ASN A 128 -15.11 -10.74 -20.20
N LYS A 129 -14.87 -9.83 -19.25
CA LYS A 129 -14.33 -8.50 -19.53
C LYS A 129 -13.28 -8.12 -18.50
N THR A 130 -12.02 -8.36 -18.83
CA THR A 130 -10.88 -8.07 -17.98
C THR A 130 -10.32 -6.69 -18.28
N VAL A 131 -10.05 -5.89 -17.23
CA VAL A 131 -9.26 -4.66 -17.31
C VAL A 131 -7.88 -4.88 -16.71
N MET A 132 -6.83 -4.52 -17.47
CA MET A 132 -5.44 -4.52 -17.03
C MET A 132 -5.01 -3.08 -16.75
N VAL A 133 -4.68 -2.79 -15.50
CA VAL A 133 -4.34 -1.46 -15.00
C VAL A 133 -2.84 -1.42 -14.76
N VAL A 134 -2.13 -0.56 -15.51
CA VAL A 134 -0.67 -0.53 -15.54
C VAL A 134 -0.14 0.90 -15.27
N PRO A 135 1.13 1.07 -14.92
CA PRO A 135 1.76 2.39 -14.89
C PRO A 135 1.67 3.09 -16.26
N LYS A 136 1.37 4.39 -16.25
CA LYS A 136 1.15 5.18 -17.49
C LYS A 136 2.26 5.01 -18.54
N PRO A 137 3.57 5.03 -18.21
CA PRO A 137 4.64 4.84 -19.20
C PRO A 137 4.64 3.46 -19.86
N LEU A 138 4.03 2.45 -19.21
CA LEU A 138 4.07 1.06 -19.66
C LEU A 138 2.90 0.64 -20.56
N ILE A 139 1.89 1.51 -20.77
CA ILE A 139 0.69 1.16 -21.59
C ILE A 139 1.09 0.64 -22.97
N GLY A 140 1.93 1.37 -23.69
CA GLY A 140 2.36 0.98 -25.05
C GLY A 140 3.18 -0.30 -25.06
N GLN A 141 4.08 -0.47 -24.10
CA GLN A 141 4.85 -1.70 -23.94
C GLN A 141 3.94 -2.88 -23.62
N THR A 142 3.04 -2.74 -22.65
CA THR A 142 2.09 -3.78 -22.27
C THR A 142 1.23 -4.23 -23.46
N ALA A 143 0.73 -3.28 -24.26
CA ALA A 143 -0.04 -3.59 -25.45
C ALA A 143 0.78 -4.34 -26.49
N SER A 144 2.02 -3.93 -26.74
CA SER A 144 2.92 -4.60 -27.67
C SER A 144 3.30 -5.98 -27.21
N GLU A 145 3.59 -6.17 -25.93
CA GLU A 145 3.89 -7.47 -25.32
C GLU A 145 2.68 -8.41 -25.35
N PHE A 146 1.47 -7.87 -25.13
CA PHE A 146 0.24 -8.64 -25.21
C PHE A 146 0.03 -9.19 -26.61
N LEU A 147 0.16 -8.37 -27.65
CA LEU A 147 0.03 -8.80 -29.04
C LEU A 147 1.21 -9.69 -29.51
N ARG A 148 2.37 -9.56 -28.91
CA ARG A 148 3.50 -10.47 -29.12
C ARG A 148 3.20 -11.86 -28.54
N LEU A 149 2.59 -11.91 -27.34
CA LEU A 149 2.24 -13.15 -26.66
C LEU A 149 1.01 -13.80 -27.29
N TYR A 150 -0.03 -13.01 -27.63
CA TYR A 150 -1.26 -13.42 -28.28
C TYR A 150 -1.55 -12.59 -29.54
N PRO A 151 -1.01 -12.96 -30.71
CA PRO A 151 -1.11 -12.14 -31.92
C PRO A 151 -2.54 -11.87 -32.41
N SER A 152 -3.49 -12.75 -32.08
CA SER A 152 -4.89 -12.64 -32.50
C SER A 152 -5.79 -11.99 -31.45
N ALA A 153 -5.23 -11.49 -30.32
CA ALA A 153 -6.03 -10.91 -29.26
C ALA A 153 -6.68 -9.58 -29.68
N ASN A 154 -7.96 -9.43 -29.33
CA ASN A 154 -8.71 -8.18 -29.52
C ASN A 154 -8.60 -7.32 -28.26
N ILE A 155 -7.61 -6.43 -28.21
CA ILE A 155 -7.37 -5.56 -27.06
C ILE A 155 -7.84 -4.12 -27.28
N LEU A 156 -8.38 -3.49 -26.25
CA LEU A 156 -8.68 -2.07 -26.22
C LEU A 156 -7.64 -1.33 -25.39
N VAL A 157 -6.87 -0.44 -26.02
CA VAL A 157 -5.81 0.32 -25.35
C VAL A 157 -6.26 1.77 -25.15
N ALA A 158 -6.27 2.23 -23.91
CA ALA A 158 -6.66 3.60 -23.57
C ALA A 158 -5.52 4.59 -23.88
N THR A 159 -5.83 5.62 -24.64
CA THR A 159 -4.93 6.75 -24.90
C THR A 159 -5.22 7.93 -23.96
N GLU A 160 -4.33 8.91 -23.91
CA GLU A 160 -4.58 10.13 -23.11
C GLU A 160 -5.80 10.90 -23.62
N ARG A 161 -5.97 10.96 -24.94
CA ARG A 161 -7.08 11.64 -25.61
C ARG A 161 -8.44 11.04 -25.27
N ASP A 162 -8.50 9.73 -25.02
CA ASP A 162 -9.76 9.04 -24.67
C ASP A 162 -10.32 9.50 -23.32
N PHE A 163 -9.48 10.02 -22.43
CA PHE A 163 -9.88 10.52 -21.11
C PHE A 163 -10.00 12.05 -21.01
N GLU A 164 -9.92 12.77 -22.13
CA GLU A 164 -10.36 14.17 -22.22
C GLU A 164 -11.88 14.27 -22.00
N LYS A 165 -12.34 15.39 -21.40
CA LYS A 165 -13.78 15.56 -21.05
C LYS A 165 -14.73 15.26 -22.20
N SER A 166 -14.38 15.66 -23.42
CA SER A 166 -15.21 15.49 -24.63
C SER A 166 -15.29 14.06 -25.13
N ARG A 167 -14.27 13.23 -24.89
CA ARG A 167 -14.14 11.87 -25.44
C ARG A 167 -14.36 10.77 -24.43
N ARG A 168 -14.24 11.07 -23.14
CA ARG A 168 -14.32 10.09 -22.05
C ARG A 168 -15.62 9.30 -22.09
N LYS A 169 -16.76 9.96 -22.30
CA LYS A 169 -18.08 9.28 -22.40
C LYS A 169 -18.09 8.27 -23.54
N GLN A 170 -17.54 8.63 -24.71
CA GLN A 170 -17.45 7.73 -25.86
C GLN A 170 -16.56 6.52 -25.58
N PHE A 171 -15.39 6.73 -24.96
CA PHE A 171 -14.48 5.64 -24.63
C PHE A 171 -15.09 4.69 -23.60
N ILE A 172 -15.73 5.22 -22.55
CA ILE A 172 -16.43 4.43 -21.54
C ILE A 172 -17.58 3.63 -22.18
N SER A 173 -18.34 4.24 -23.10
CA SER A 173 -19.38 3.50 -23.84
C SER A 173 -18.82 2.38 -24.71
N ARG A 174 -17.63 2.55 -25.32
CA ARG A 174 -16.94 1.46 -26.04
C ARG A 174 -16.56 0.31 -25.12
N ILE A 175 -16.14 0.59 -23.90
CA ILE A 175 -15.88 -0.45 -22.89
C ILE A 175 -17.18 -1.21 -22.59
N ALA A 176 -18.27 -0.49 -22.33
CA ALA A 176 -19.55 -1.11 -21.96
C ALA A 176 -20.09 -2.04 -23.06
N THR A 177 -20.04 -1.60 -24.32
CA THR A 177 -20.67 -2.29 -25.45
C THR A 177 -19.76 -3.21 -26.25
N GLY A 178 -18.43 -3.06 -26.13
CA GLY A 178 -17.47 -3.83 -26.91
C GLY A 178 -17.15 -5.17 -26.27
N ASP A 179 -16.83 -6.14 -27.13
CA ASP A 179 -16.29 -7.44 -26.72
C ASP A 179 -14.77 -7.46 -26.98
N TYR A 180 -14.02 -7.22 -25.92
CA TYR A 180 -12.55 -7.21 -25.93
C TYR A 180 -12.01 -8.36 -25.07
N ASP A 181 -10.85 -8.89 -25.47
CA ASP A 181 -10.15 -9.88 -24.65
C ASP A 181 -9.52 -9.22 -23.41
N CYS A 182 -8.99 -8.02 -23.61
CA CYS A 182 -8.44 -7.22 -22.52
C CYS A 182 -8.60 -5.73 -22.81
N ILE A 183 -8.83 -4.94 -21.74
CA ILE A 183 -8.82 -3.50 -21.79
C ILE A 183 -7.61 -3.01 -21.01
N ILE A 184 -6.69 -2.28 -21.66
CA ILE A 184 -5.45 -1.81 -21.05
C ILE A 184 -5.53 -0.32 -20.79
N MET A 185 -5.34 0.11 -19.54
CA MET A 185 -5.34 1.53 -19.16
C MET A 185 -4.38 1.83 -18.01
N SER A 186 -4.08 3.11 -17.82
CA SER A 186 -3.24 3.52 -16.69
C SER A 186 -4.00 3.60 -15.36
N HIS A 187 -3.24 3.56 -14.23
CA HIS A 187 -3.76 3.78 -12.89
C HIS A 187 -4.61 5.07 -12.81
N SER A 188 -4.12 6.18 -13.41
CA SER A 188 -4.82 7.47 -13.37
C SER A 188 -6.05 7.54 -14.31
N GLN A 189 -6.10 6.73 -15.36
CA GLN A 189 -7.28 6.61 -16.21
C GLN A 189 -8.35 5.76 -15.54
N PHE A 190 -7.95 4.68 -14.90
CA PHE A 190 -8.84 3.80 -14.14
C PHE A 190 -9.55 4.54 -12.99
N GLU A 191 -8.81 5.41 -12.27
CA GLU A 191 -9.38 6.28 -11.22
C GLU A 191 -10.46 7.24 -11.77
N LYS A 192 -10.38 7.63 -13.04
CA LYS A 192 -11.39 8.53 -13.67
C LYS A 192 -12.69 7.84 -14.05
N ILE A 193 -12.78 6.52 -13.99
CA ILE A 193 -14.04 5.79 -14.19
C ILE A 193 -14.80 5.87 -12.87
N PRO A 194 -15.97 6.53 -12.82
CA PRO A 194 -16.68 6.72 -11.57
C PRO A 194 -17.28 5.40 -11.07
N ILE A 195 -17.35 5.26 -9.77
CA ILE A 195 -18.15 4.23 -9.10
C ILE A 195 -19.47 4.85 -8.63
N SER A 196 -20.53 4.07 -8.48
CA SER A 196 -21.85 4.58 -8.08
C SER A 196 -21.80 5.36 -6.77
N ALA A 197 -22.65 6.40 -6.67
CA ALA A 197 -22.77 7.24 -5.48
C ALA A 197 -23.23 6.41 -4.27
N GLU A 198 -24.18 5.48 -4.51
CA GLU A 198 -24.73 4.60 -3.49
C GLU A 198 -23.66 3.70 -2.86
N ARG A 199 -22.70 3.22 -3.66
CA ARG A 199 -21.61 2.40 -3.16
C ARG A 199 -20.61 3.22 -2.33
N LYS A 200 -20.29 4.43 -2.78
CA LYS A 200 -19.46 5.36 -2.01
C LYS A 200 -20.11 5.73 -0.67
N GLU A 201 -21.38 6.05 -0.69
CA GLU A 201 -22.16 6.41 0.49
C GLU A 201 -22.19 5.24 1.49
N ARG A 202 -22.46 4.03 1.02
CA ARG A 202 -22.48 2.82 1.87
C ARG A 202 -21.12 2.59 2.55
N MET A 203 -20.02 2.78 1.81
CA MET A 203 -18.69 2.63 2.40
C MET A 203 -18.41 3.71 3.46
N LEU A 204 -18.73 4.97 3.16
CA LEU A 204 -18.53 6.07 4.10
C LEU A 204 -19.39 5.90 5.35
N GLN A 205 -20.64 5.42 5.18
CA GLN A 205 -21.51 5.13 6.31
C GLN A 205 -20.96 4.01 7.19
N ALA A 206 -20.45 2.92 6.61
CA ALA A 206 -19.82 1.85 7.37
C ALA A 206 -18.59 2.35 8.18
N GLN A 207 -17.79 3.25 7.60
CA GLN A 207 -16.68 3.87 8.34
C GLN A 207 -17.16 4.79 9.47
N ILE A 208 -18.25 5.53 9.27
CA ILE A 208 -18.88 6.37 10.30
C ILE A 208 -19.37 5.51 11.46
N ASP A 209 -20.01 4.38 11.16
CA ASP A 209 -20.56 3.47 12.15
C ASP A 209 -19.44 2.81 12.98
N GLU A 210 -18.34 2.41 12.33
CA GLU A 210 -17.13 1.91 12.99
C GLU A 210 -16.51 2.94 13.94
N ILE A 211 -16.36 4.18 13.49
CA ILE A 211 -15.86 5.28 14.33
C ILE A 211 -16.82 5.57 15.49
N ALA A 212 -18.13 5.57 15.24
CA ALA A 212 -19.11 5.80 16.28
C ALA A 212 -19.05 4.73 17.39
N TYR A 213 -18.97 3.45 16.98
CA TYR A 213 -18.78 2.36 17.92
C TYR A 213 -17.49 2.50 18.74
N ALA A 214 -16.38 2.87 18.10
CA ALA A 214 -15.11 3.09 18.78
C ALA A 214 -15.15 4.26 19.78
N ILE A 215 -15.89 5.34 19.45
CA ILE A 215 -16.10 6.47 20.36
C ILE A 215 -16.88 6.04 21.60
N ASP A 216 -17.95 5.28 21.42
CA ASP A 216 -18.81 4.81 22.55
C ASP A 216 -18.03 3.83 23.45
N ASP A 217 -17.26 2.92 22.87
CA ASP A 217 -16.36 2.03 23.60
C ASP A 217 -15.32 2.80 24.44
N MET A 218 -14.66 3.79 23.84
CA MET A 218 -13.67 4.62 24.55
C MET A 218 -14.29 5.49 25.65
N LYS A 219 -15.49 6.03 25.42
CA LYS A 219 -16.20 6.80 26.44
C LYS A 219 -16.60 5.93 27.65
N SER A 220 -17.02 4.69 27.39
CA SER A 220 -17.37 3.73 28.46
C SER A 220 -16.18 3.31 29.32
N GLN A 221 -14.97 3.32 28.74
CA GLN A 221 -13.71 2.91 29.40
C GLN A 221 -12.92 4.10 30.00
N ASN A 222 -13.50 5.30 30.11
CA ASN A 222 -12.81 6.53 30.51
C ASN A 222 -11.54 6.82 29.69
N GLY A 223 -11.59 6.56 28.39
CA GLY A 223 -10.47 6.77 27.47
C GLY A 223 -10.05 8.23 27.30
N GLU A 224 -8.89 8.47 26.72
CA GLU A 224 -8.32 9.82 26.54
C GLU A 224 -9.27 10.74 25.73
N GLN A 225 -9.74 11.81 26.33
CA GLN A 225 -10.66 12.79 25.70
C GLN A 225 -10.12 13.37 24.39
N TRP A 226 -8.80 13.46 24.25
CA TRP A 226 -8.17 13.96 23.02
C TRP A 226 -8.36 12.99 21.84
N THR A 227 -8.25 11.70 22.09
CA THR A 227 -8.50 10.65 21.08
C THR A 227 -9.95 10.65 20.62
N VAL A 228 -10.89 10.82 21.55
CA VAL A 228 -12.31 10.95 21.23
C VAL A 228 -12.58 12.15 20.34
N LYS A 229 -11.97 13.32 20.63
CA LYS A 229 -12.11 14.52 19.78
C LYS A 229 -11.57 14.31 18.36
N GLN A 230 -10.46 13.57 18.20
CA GLN A 230 -9.95 13.25 16.87
C GLN A 230 -10.92 12.36 16.09
N MET A 231 -11.47 11.33 16.72
CA MET A 231 -12.46 10.45 16.11
C MET A 231 -13.73 11.21 15.73
N GLU A 232 -14.23 12.10 16.60
CA GLU A 232 -15.36 12.96 16.28
C GLU A 232 -15.09 13.89 15.09
N SER A 233 -13.86 14.43 14.99
CA SER A 233 -13.45 15.22 13.83
C SER A 233 -13.39 14.40 12.54
N GLN A 234 -12.91 13.16 12.60
CA GLN A 234 -12.90 12.26 11.44
C GLN A 234 -14.33 11.88 11.01
N LYS A 235 -15.19 11.54 11.96
CA LYS A 235 -16.61 11.25 11.71
C LYS A 235 -17.28 12.42 10.99
N LYS A 236 -17.08 13.64 11.47
CA LYS A 236 -17.63 14.86 10.85
C LYS A 236 -17.15 15.03 9.40
N LYS A 237 -15.86 14.83 9.12
CA LYS A 237 -15.32 14.90 7.76
C LYS A 237 -15.95 13.87 6.81
N LEU A 238 -16.19 12.65 7.29
CA LEU A 238 -16.87 11.62 6.49
C LEU A 238 -18.33 11.98 6.22
N GLN A 239 -19.04 12.56 7.20
CA GLN A 239 -20.40 13.06 7.03
C GLN A 239 -20.46 14.21 6.00
N GLU A 240 -19.50 15.13 6.03
CA GLU A 240 -19.35 16.19 5.01
C GLU A 240 -19.11 15.61 3.62
N GLN A 241 -18.34 14.52 3.50
CA GLN A 241 -18.12 13.83 2.22
C GLN A 241 -19.42 13.19 1.69
N ILE A 242 -20.23 12.55 2.53
CA ILE A 242 -21.54 12.00 2.12
C ILE A 242 -22.42 13.14 1.61
N SER A 243 -22.49 14.25 2.32
CA SER A 243 -23.30 15.41 1.88
C SER A 243 -22.83 15.97 0.53
N ALA A 244 -21.53 16.01 0.29
CA ALA A 244 -20.97 16.44 -0.99
C ALA A 244 -21.27 15.48 -2.14
N LEU A 245 -21.32 14.17 -1.89
CA LEU A 245 -21.70 13.16 -2.90
C LEU A 245 -23.12 13.37 -3.43
N ALA A 246 -24.06 13.76 -2.58
CA ALA A 246 -25.43 14.06 -2.97
C ALA A 246 -25.52 15.24 -3.96
N ASP A 247 -24.61 16.19 -3.89
CA ASP A 247 -24.53 17.33 -4.81
C ASP A 247 -23.77 17.00 -6.11
N GLU A 248 -22.76 16.11 -6.05
CA GLU A 248 -22.00 15.66 -7.23
C GLU A 248 -22.80 14.71 -8.12
N SER A 249 -23.58 13.80 -7.55
CA SER A 249 -24.39 12.83 -8.29
C SER A 249 -25.39 13.46 -9.25
N ARG A 250 -25.76 14.73 -9.04
CA ARG A 250 -26.64 15.50 -9.92
C ARG A 250 -25.93 16.08 -11.15
N LYS A 251 -24.62 15.98 -11.24
CA LYS A 251 -23.81 16.69 -12.27
C LYS A 251 -23.11 15.79 -13.28
N ASP A 252 -22.88 14.52 -12.98
CA ASP A 252 -22.12 13.62 -13.86
C ASP A 252 -23.02 12.51 -14.46
N ASP A 253 -23.36 12.69 -15.72
CA ASP A 253 -24.06 11.71 -16.58
C ASP A 253 -23.04 10.74 -17.21
N LEU A 254 -22.19 10.12 -16.38
CA LEU A 254 -21.21 9.12 -16.81
C LEU A 254 -21.68 7.73 -16.41
N ILE A 255 -21.46 6.76 -17.31
CA ILE A 255 -21.63 5.33 -17.02
C ILE A 255 -20.68 4.96 -15.87
N THR A 256 -21.20 4.35 -14.84
CA THR A 256 -20.44 3.93 -13.65
C THR A 256 -19.64 2.64 -13.91
N PHE A 257 -18.67 2.33 -13.05
CA PHE A 257 -17.86 1.13 -13.17
C PHE A 257 -18.70 -0.16 -13.18
N GLU A 258 -19.76 -0.18 -12.39
CA GLU A 258 -20.70 -1.29 -12.28
C GLU A 258 -21.44 -1.56 -13.60
N GLU A 259 -21.71 -0.50 -14.39
CA GLU A 259 -22.43 -0.59 -15.66
C GLU A 259 -21.52 -0.99 -16.85
N LEU A 260 -20.19 -1.03 -16.65
CA LEU A 260 -19.24 -1.40 -17.71
C LEU A 260 -19.23 -2.90 -18.01
N GLY A 261 -19.72 -3.70 -17.08
CA GLY A 261 -19.66 -5.17 -17.18
C GLY A 261 -18.25 -5.72 -17.01
N ILE A 262 -17.35 -4.97 -16.40
CA ILE A 262 -16.02 -5.46 -16.01
C ILE A 262 -16.21 -6.44 -14.87
N ASP A 263 -15.68 -7.66 -15.05
CA ASP A 263 -15.76 -8.76 -14.08
C ASP A 263 -14.38 -9.27 -13.62
N SER A 264 -13.28 -8.71 -14.19
CA SER A 264 -11.93 -9.01 -13.72
C SER A 264 -11.03 -7.77 -13.79
N ILE A 265 -10.22 -7.58 -12.73
CA ILE A 265 -9.23 -6.51 -12.60
C ILE A 265 -7.85 -7.12 -12.40
N MET A 266 -6.91 -6.78 -13.27
CA MET A 266 -5.49 -7.12 -13.13
C MET A 266 -4.68 -5.84 -12.98
N VAL A 267 -3.91 -5.71 -11.89
CA VAL A 267 -3.19 -4.47 -11.57
C VAL A 267 -1.70 -4.74 -11.50
N ASP A 268 -0.96 -4.16 -12.42
CA ASP A 268 0.50 -4.14 -12.36
C ASP A 268 0.98 -3.00 -11.47
N GLU A 269 2.09 -3.22 -10.77
CA GLU A 269 2.65 -2.33 -9.76
C GLU A 269 1.60 -1.91 -8.71
N ALA A 270 0.88 -2.93 -8.19
CA ALA A 270 -0.22 -2.75 -7.24
C ALA A 270 0.19 -2.03 -5.93
N HIS A 271 1.50 -1.97 -5.61
CA HIS A 271 2.02 -1.16 -4.51
C HIS A 271 1.67 0.33 -4.62
N ALA A 272 1.28 0.81 -5.82
CA ALA A 272 0.77 2.17 -6.00
C ALA A 272 -0.51 2.47 -5.19
N PHE A 273 -1.25 1.44 -4.77
CA PHE A 273 -2.52 1.52 -4.04
C PHE A 273 -2.40 1.19 -2.55
N LYS A 274 -1.19 1.00 -2.02
CA LYS A 274 -0.94 0.63 -0.62
C LYS A 274 -1.32 1.69 0.41
N ASN A 275 -1.49 2.95 0.02
CA ASN A 275 -1.86 4.06 0.91
C ASN A 275 -3.38 4.16 1.09
N LEU A 276 -4.00 3.11 1.61
CA LEU A 276 -5.39 3.12 2.04
C LEU A 276 -5.49 3.75 3.44
N ALA A 277 -6.56 4.50 3.71
CA ALA A 277 -6.82 5.01 5.04
C ALA A 277 -7.11 3.85 6.01
N ILE A 278 -6.40 3.83 7.12
CA ILE A 278 -6.56 2.84 8.18
C ILE A 278 -7.16 3.54 9.40
N PHE A 279 -8.31 3.06 9.87
CA PHE A 279 -8.85 3.46 11.14
C PHE A 279 -8.17 2.68 12.27
N SER A 280 -7.67 3.38 13.29
CA SER A 280 -7.04 2.76 14.46
C SER A 280 -7.19 3.63 15.69
N LYS A 281 -7.38 3.00 16.85
CA LYS A 281 -7.31 3.62 18.17
C LYS A 281 -5.87 3.98 18.58
N MET A 282 -4.87 3.47 17.86
CA MET A 282 -3.44 3.73 18.12
C MET A 282 -3.04 5.11 17.59
N ASN A 283 -2.95 6.08 18.49
CA ASN A 283 -2.56 7.46 18.16
C ASN A 283 -1.05 7.67 18.31
N ASN A 284 -0.50 8.58 17.49
CA ASN A 284 0.93 8.95 17.51
C ASN A 284 1.90 7.78 17.25
N VAL A 285 1.45 6.74 16.55
CA VAL A 285 2.26 5.61 16.12
C VAL A 285 2.61 5.78 14.65
N SER A 286 3.89 5.93 14.35
CA SER A 286 4.35 6.00 12.97
C SER A 286 4.20 4.65 12.27
N GLY A 287 3.88 4.69 10.98
CA GLY A 287 3.63 3.49 10.18
C GLY A 287 2.15 3.17 9.99
N ILE A 288 1.26 3.83 10.73
CA ILE A 288 -0.20 3.73 10.56
C ILE A 288 -0.67 4.98 9.84
N SER A 289 -1.23 4.83 8.63
CA SER A 289 -1.74 5.96 7.85
C SER A 289 -3.22 6.18 8.10
N SER A 290 -3.56 7.26 8.80
CA SER A 290 -4.95 7.68 9.00
C SER A 290 -5.54 8.45 7.79
N SER A 291 -4.68 8.88 6.86
CA SER A 291 -5.08 9.57 5.63
C SER A 291 -4.77 8.68 4.43
N GLY A 292 -5.80 8.28 3.69
CA GLY A 292 -5.67 7.49 2.47
C GLY A 292 -5.55 8.34 1.21
N ALA A 293 -4.95 7.75 0.18
CA ALA A 293 -4.98 8.32 -1.16
C ALA A 293 -6.34 8.05 -1.83
N LYS A 294 -6.93 9.04 -2.50
CA LYS A 294 -8.21 8.88 -3.22
C LYS A 294 -8.20 7.68 -4.16
N LYS A 295 -7.10 7.47 -4.91
CA LYS A 295 -6.94 6.33 -5.81
C LYS A 295 -7.00 4.97 -5.12
N ALA A 296 -6.50 4.87 -3.87
CA ALA A 296 -6.54 3.62 -3.10
C ALA A 296 -7.97 3.32 -2.63
N THR A 297 -8.71 4.33 -2.18
CA THR A 297 -10.12 4.21 -1.81
C THR A 297 -10.98 3.84 -3.02
N ASP A 298 -10.75 4.47 -4.18
CA ASP A 298 -11.44 4.14 -5.44
C ASP A 298 -11.16 2.69 -5.87
N MET A 299 -9.91 2.26 -5.84
CA MET A 299 -9.52 0.87 -6.12
C MET A 299 -10.20 -0.10 -5.16
N GLN A 300 -10.27 0.22 -3.87
CA GLN A 300 -10.92 -0.63 -2.88
C GLN A 300 -12.40 -0.85 -3.19
N LEU A 301 -13.13 0.20 -3.54
CA LEU A 301 -14.54 0.11 -3.92
C LEU A 301 -14.76 -0.78 -5.15
N LYS A 302 -13.90 -0.62 -6.17
CA LYS A 302 -13.95 -1.44 -7.39
C LYS A 302 -13.60 -2.90 -7.12
N CYS A 303 -12.59 -3.15 -6.29
CA CYS A 303 -12.23 -4.51 -5.86
C CYS A 303 -13.35 -5.16 -5.04
N GLN A 304 -13.99 -4.43 -4.15
CA GLN A 304 -15.15 -4.94 -3.41
C GLN A 304 -16.30 -5.32 -4.35
N TYR A 305 -16.60 -4.47 -5.33
CA TYR A 305 -17.61 -4.79 -6.34
C TYR A 305 -17.29 -6.08 -7.10
N ILE A 306 -16.06 -6.21 -7.60
CA ILE A 306 -15.63 -7.42 -8.33
C ILE A 306 -15.71 -8.66 -7.43
N SER A 307 -15.27 -8.58 -6.19
CA SER A 307 -15.36 -9.69 -5.23
C SER A 307 -16.80 -10.09 -4.93
N GLU A 308 -17.73 -9.13 -4.83
CA GLU A 308 -19.15 -9.38 -4.58
C GLU A 308 -19.81 -10.13 -5.74
N ILE A 309 -19.57 -9.68 -7.00
CA ILE A 309 -20.20 -10.31 -8.17
C ILE A 309 -19.61 -11.69 -8.52
N ASN A 310 -18.36 -11.96 -8.12
CA ASN A 310 -17.63 -13.17 -8.52
C ASN A 310 -17.32 -14.12 -7.35
N GLY A 311 -17.89 -13.91 -6.17
CA GLY A 311 -17.62 -14.78 -5.02
C GLY A 311 -16.14 -14.79 -4.59
N ASN A 312 -15.55 -13.61 -4.40
CA ASN A 312 -14.15 -13.37 -4.03
C ASN A 312 -13.11 -13.82 -5.06
N ARG A 313 -13.42 -13.64 -6.33
CA ARG A 313 -12.55 -13.87 -7.48
C ARG A 313 -12.48 -12.65 -8.37
N GLY A 314 -11.57 -12.66 -9.34
CA GLY A 314 -11.47 -11.65 -10.39
C GLY A 314 -10.52 -10.52 -10.09
N ILE A 315 -9.73 -10.56 -9.00
CA ILE A 315 -8.72 -9.56 -8.68
C ILE A 315 -7.35 -10.20 -8.71
N VAL A 316 -6.46 -9.67 -9.56
CA VAL A 316 -5.06 -10.06 -9.64
C VAL A 316 -4.20 -8.82 -9.45
N PHE A 317 -3.43 -8.79 -8.39
CA PHE A 317 -2.43 -7.77 -8.13
C PHE A 317 -1.03 -8.32 -8.41
N ALA A 318 -0.17 -7.52 -9.04
CA ALA A 318 1.21 -7.87 -9.31
C ALA A 318 2.15 -6.78 -8.82
N THR A 319 3.19 -7.14 -8.08
CA THR A 319 4.23 -6.20 -7.64
C THR A 319 5.48 -6.93 -7.16
N GLY A 320 6.65 -6.35 -7.42
CA GLY A 320 7.92 -6.82 -6.87
C GLY A 320 8.17 -6.38 -5.42
N THR A 321 7.38 -5.43 -4.92
CA THR A 321 7.55 -4.82 -3.58
C THR A 321 6.22 -4.71 -2.83
N PRO A 322 5.61 -5.84 -2.43
CA PRO A 322 4.31 -5.84 -1.77
C PRO A 322 4.34 -5.09 -0.43
N ILE A 323 5.46 -5.14 0.28
CA ILE A 323 5.71 -4.44 1.54
C ILE A 323 7.04 -3.70 1.40
N SER A 324 7.05 -2.39 1.55
CA SER A 324 8.27 -1.58 1.38
C SER A 324 8.52 -0.58 2.49
N ASN A 325 7.49 0.05 3.07
CA ASN A 325 7.65 1.13 4.04
C ASN A 325 7.11 0.79 5.42
N THR A 326 5.96 0.13 5.49
CA THR A 326 5.28 -0.16 6.75
C THR A 326 4.62 -1.53 6.73
N MET A 327 4.49 -2.16 7.90
CA MET A 327 3.75 -3.41 8.06
C MET A 327 2.28 -3.30 7.67
N CYS A 328 1.70 -2.10 7.79
CA CYS A 328 0.31 -1.84 7.40
C CYS A 328 0.04 -2.11 5.92
N GLU A 329 1.07 -2.07 5.07
CA GLU A 329 0.94 -2.39 3.65
C GLU A 329 0.50 -3.85 3.42
N MET A 330 0.97 -4.78 4.27
CA MET A 330 0.52 -6.17 4.25
C MET A 330 -0.97 -6.29 4.57
N TYR A 331 -1.42 -5.64 5.64
CA TYR A 331 -2.84 -5.58 6.00
C TYR A 331 -3.69 -4.97 4.86
N VAL A 332 -3.22 -3.90 4.24
CA VAL A 332 -3.92 -3.26 3.11
C VAL A 332 -4.06 -4.22 1.93
N MET A 333 -3.02 -4.98 1.57
CA MET A 333 -3.13 -5.98 0.51
C MET A 333 -4.13 -7.09 0.87
N GLN A 334 -4.17 -7.51 2.13
CA GLN A 334 -5.18 -8.48 2.61
C GLN A 334 -6.61 -7.90 2.53
N LEU A 335 -6.80 -6.62 2.84
CA LEU A 335 -8.10 -5.95 2.70
C LEU A 335 -8.63 -5.95 1.27
N TYR A 336 -7.75 -5.79 0.27
CA TYR A 336 -8.13 -5.86 -1.13
C TYR A 336 -8.53 -7.28 -1.57
N LEU A 337 -7.82 -8.30 -1.09
CA LEU A 337 -7.83 -9.63 -1.69
C LEU A 337 -8.55 -10.69 -0.87
N GLN A 338 -8.59 -10.56 0.45
CA GLN A 338 -9.11 -11.60 1.35
C GLN A 338 -9.97 -11.05 2.51
N LYS A 339 -10.68 -9.92 2.28
CA LYS A 339 -11.54 -9.31 3.28
C LYS A 339 -12.46 -10.32 3.99
N PRO A 340 -13.19 -11.22 3.30
CA PRO A 340 -14.08 -12.17 3.97
C PRO A 340 -13.36 -13.13 4.92
N ALA A 341 -12.14 -13.56 4.59
CA ALA A 341 -11.35 -14.41 5.47
C ALA A 341 -10.96 -13.67 6.76
N LEU A 342 -10.55 -12.39 6.63
CA LEU A 342 -10.25 -11.54 7.79
C LEU A 342 -11.49 -11.31 8.68
N GLU A 343 -12.67 -11.15 8.09
CA GLU A 343 -13.95 -11.02 8.81
C GLU A 343 -14.29 -12.30 9.55
N GLN A 344 -14.16 -13.46 8.91
CA GLN A 344 -14.40 -14.76 9.50
C GLN A 344 -13.49 -15.05 10.70
N MET A 345 -12.22 -14.62 10.61
CA MET A 345 -11.23 -14.76 11.69
C MET A 345 -11.38 -13.70 12.80
N GLY A 346 -12.27 -12.70 12.64
CA GLY A 346 -12.43 -11.60 13.59
C GLY A 346 -11.27 -10.59 13.61
N ILE A 347 -10.43 -10.58 12.57
CA ILE A 347 -9.25 -9.70 12.44
C ILE A 347 -9.39 -8.69 11.28
N TYR A 348 -10.61 -8.44 10.83
CA TYR A 348 -10.89 -7.46 9.78
C TYR A 348 -10.51 -6.04 10.20
N HIS A 349 -10.80 -5.65 11.45
CA HIS A 349 -10.40 -4.33 11.96
C HIS A 349 -8.90 -4.29 12.23
N PHE A 350 -8.25 -3.20 11.81
CA PHE A 350 -6.80 -3.06 11.92
C PHE A 350 -6.28 -3.28 13.33
N ASP A 351 -6.95 -2.76 14.35
CA ASP A 351 -6.50 -2.91 15.73
C ASP A 351 -6.52 -4.38 16.19
N SER A 352 -7.50 -5.18 15.73
CA SER A 352 -7.54 -6.62 15.97
C SER A 352 -6.42 -7.36 15.22
N TRP A 353 -6.19 -7.01 13.96
CA TRP A 353 -5.09 -7.56 13.17
C TRP A 353 -3.74 -7.20 13.79
N ALA A 354 -3.54 -5.93 14.16
CA ALA A 354 -2.31 -5.44 14.76
C ALA A 354 -2.03 -6.07 16.14
N ALA A 355 -3.07 -6.33 16.92
CA ALA A 355 -2.94 -7.01 18.22
C ALA A 355 -2.41 -8.45 18.09
N ASN A 356 -2.75 -9.14 16.98
CA ASN A 356 -2.31 -10.50 16.72
C ASN A 356 -0.92 -10.56 16.04
N PHE A 357 -0.64 -9.65 15.13
CA PHE A 357 0.50 -9.80 14.21
C PHE A 357 1.53 -8.69 14.28
N GLY A 358 1.36 -7.70 15.15
CA GLY A 358 2.31 -6.60 15.23
C GLY A 358 2.55 -6.05 16.61
N GLU A 359 3.70 -5.44 16.77
CA GLU A 359 4.13 -4.80 18.01
C GLU A 359 4.60 -3.37 17.72
N VAL A 360 4.21 -2.45 18.60
CA VAL A 360 4.69 -1.07 18.58
C VAL A 360 5.99 -1.00 19.37
N THR A 361 7.08 -0.67 18.70
CA THR A 361 8.36 -0.39 19.36
C THR A 361 8.56 1.11 19.54
N THR A 362 9.21 1.50 20.63
CA THR A 362 9.59 2.88 20.87
C THR A 362 11.10 2.97 20.97
N ALA A 363 11.69 3.78 20.11
CA ALA A 363 13.12 4.00 20.08
C ALA A 363 13.45 5.49 20.21
N LEU A 364 14.65 5.78 20.69
CA LEU A 364 15.23 7.10 20.68
C LEU A 364 15.80 7.34 19.27
N GLU A 365 15.20 8.25 18.51
CA GLU A 365 15.62 8.59 17.15
C GLU A 365 16.20 9.99 17.09
N LEU A 366 17.19 10.19 16.22
CA LEU A 366 17.64 11.53 15.88
C LEU A 366 16.48 12.34 15.29
N THR A 367 16.42 13.61 15.62
CA THR A 367 15.50 14.54 14.96
C THR A 367 15.89 14.71 13.49
N VAL A 368 14.95 15.11 12.64
CA VAL A 368 15.18 15.21 11.17
C VAL A 368 16.34 16.14 10.83
N GLU A 369 16.54 17.19 11.65
CA GLU A 369 17.60 18.18 11.54
C GLU A 369 18.92 17.75 12.19
N GLY A 370 18.99 16.57 12.85
CA GLY A 370 20.20 16.06 13.49
C GLY A 370 20.63 16.79 14.79
N SER A 371 19.86 17.78 15.25
CA SER A 371 20.22 18.60 16.41
C SER A 371 19.81 18.02 17.76
N GLY A 372 19.09 16.90 17.81
CA GLY A 372 18.61 16.30 19.04
C GLY A 372 18.02 14.91 18.90
N PHE A 373 17.55 14.35 20.00
CA PHE A 373 16.90 13.05 20.03
C PHE A 373 15.45 13.17 20.49
N ARG A 374 14.58 12.34 19.92
CA ARG A 374 13.18 12.21 20.31
C ARG A 374 12.77 10.76 20.44
N PHE A 375 11.88 10.45 21.38
CA PHE A 375 11.22 9.16 21.40
C PHE A 375 10.17 9.09 20.29
N LYS A 376 10.25 8.04 19.48
CA LYS A 376 9.26 7.78 18.44
C LYS A 376 8.75 6.36 18.54
N SER A 377 7.42 6.22 18.61
CA SER A 377 6.76 4.93 18.56
C SER A 377 6.45 4.57 17.11
N ARG A 378 6.79 3.33 16.71
CA ARG A 378 6.57 2.80 15.37
C ARG A 378 5.91 1.45 15.44
N PHE A 379 4.97 1.22 14.54
CA PHE A 379 4.42 -0.11 14.27
C PHE A 379 5.33 -0.79 13.23
N ASN A 380 6.30 -1.57 13.69
CA ASN A 380 7.40 -2.05 12.83
C ASN A 380 7.94 -3.44 13.17
N LYS A 381 7.33 -4.17 14.11
CA LYS A 381 7.76 -5.51 14.45
C LYS A 381 6.62 -6.50 14.27
N PHE A 382 6.83 -7.51 13.43
CA PHE A 382 5.89 -8.61 13.27
C PHE A 382 5.96 -9.57 14.45
N THR A 383 4.79 -10.04 14.86
CA THR A 383 4.59 -11.14 15.82
C THR A 383 3.78 -12.22 15.14
N ASN A 384 3.84 -13.45 15.63
CA ASN A 384 3.12 -14.61 15.05
C ASN A 384 3.28 -14.70 13.53
N LEU A 385 4.52 -14.50 13.07
CA LEU A 385 4.84 -14.42 11.65
C LEU A 385 4.47 -15.69 10.86
N PRO A 386 4.65 -16.93 11.39
CA PRO A 386 4.24 -18.13 10.67
C PRO A 386 2.74 -18.16 10.34
N GLU A 387 1.89 -17.82 11.29
CA GLU A 387 0.44 -17.78 11.14
C GLU A 387 0.02 -16.68 10.17
N LEU A 388 0.61 -15.49 10.32
CA LEU A 388 0.37 -14.39 9.39
C LEU A 388 0.77 -14.78 7.97
N MET A 389 1.90 -15.45 7.78
CA MET A 389 2.35 -15.89 6.47
C MET A 389 1.46 -16.99 5.89
N ASN A 390 0.90 -17.87 6.71
CA ASN A 390 -0.07 -18.86 6.25
C ASN A 390 -1.33 -18.17 5.71
N ILE A 391 -1.90 -17.23 6.46
CA ILE A 391 -3.06 -16.45 6.03
C ILE A 391 -2.73 -15.65 4.76
N TYR A 392 -1.59 -15.00 4.71
CA TYR A 392 -1.19 -14.18 3.57
C TYR A 392 -0.96 -15.01 2.30
N ARG A 393 -0.34 -16.18 2.43
CA ARG A 393 -0.07 -17.08 1.30
C ARG A 393 -1.34 -17.72 0.70
N GLU A 394 -2.48 -17.65 1.36
CA GLU A 394 -3.75 -18.04 0.74
C GLU A 394 -4.02 -17.22 -0.52
N VAL A 395 -3.68 -15.93 -0.52
CA VAL A 395 -3.88 -15.03 -1.66
C VAL A 395 -2.57 -14.62 -2.33
N ALA A 396 -1.42 -14.71 -1.67
CA ALA A 396 -0.14 -14.28 -2.21
C ALA A 396 0.68 -15.46 -2.73
N ASP A 397 1.10 -15.37 -3.99
CA ASP A 397 2.18 -16.16 -4.57
C ASP A 397 3.49 -15.38 -4.44
N VAL A 398 4.45 -15.93 -3.72
CA VAL A 398 5.71 -15.23 -3.40
C VAL A 398 6.85 -15.94 -4.12
N GLN A 399 7.51 -15.22 -5.03
CA GLN A 399 8.68 -15.68 -5.77
C GLN A 399 9.82 -14.67 -5.60
N THR A 400 10.81 -15.01 -4.80
CA THR A 400 12.01 -14.20 -4.61
C THR A 400 13.08 -14.52 -5.66
N ALA A 401 14.08 -13.68 -5.80
CA ALA A 401 15.11 -13.87 -6.82
C ALA A 401 15.94 -15.15 -6.63
N ASP A 402 16.09 -15.58 -5.38
CA ASP A 402 16.78 -16.82 -5.00
C ASP A 402 15.96 -18.10 -5.26
N MET A 403 14.64 -17.99 -5.41
CA MET A 403 13.74 -19.08 -5.80
C MET A 403 13.69 -19.28 -7.32
N LEU A 404 14.12 -18.28 -8.08
CA LEU A 404 14.03 -18.27 -9.54
C LEU A 404 15.44 -18.26 -10.14
N ASP A 405 15.64 -19.13 -11.12
CA ASP A 405 16.82 -19.10 -11.97
C ASP A 405 16.64 -18.01 -13.03
N LEU A 406 16.98 -16.78 -12.64
CA LEU A 406 16.89 -15.61 -13.53
C LEU A 406 18.22 -15.43 -14.27
N ASP A 407 18.14 -15.27 -15.59
CA ASP A 407 19.27 -14.85 -16.42
C ASP A 407 19.68 -13.40 -16.11
N VAL A 408 20.32 -13.20 -14.97
CA VAL A 408 20.86 -11.89 -14.58
C VAL A 408 22.35 -11.87 -14.84
N PRO A 409 22.87 -10.88 -15.59
CA PRO A 409 24.30 -10.74 -15.82
C PRO A 409 25.06 -10.69 -14.48
N ALA A 410 26.12 -11.44 -14.38
CA ALA A 410 26.96 -11.43 -13.18
C ALA A 410 27.65 -10.04 -13.03
N LEU A 411 27.65 -9.53 -11.80
CA LEU A 411 28.38 -8.30 -11.51
C LEU A 411 29.87 -8.52 -11.69
N ARG A 412 30.56 -7.63 -12.39
CA ARG A 412 32.03 -7.62 -12.49
C ARG A 412 32.63 -7.49 -11.08
N GLY A 413 33.40 -8.47 -10.65
CA GLY A 413 33.96 -8.52 -9.30
C GLY A 413 33.00 -8.97 -8.19
N GLY A 414 31.77 -9.44 -8.52
CA GLY A 414 30.81 -10.04 -7.59
C GLY A 414 30.12 -9.06 -6.61
N LYS A 415 30.49 -7.78 -6.63
CA LYS A 415 29.93 -6.76 -5.74
C LYS A 415 29.70 -5.45 -6.48
N ALA A 416 28.67 -4.71 -6.05
CA ALA A 416 28.50 -3.32 -6.49
C ALA A 416 29.65 -2.45 -5.97
N ILE A 417 30.15 -1.57 -6.83
CA ILE A 417 31.15 -0.55 -6.45
C ILE A 417 30.41 0.65 -5.89
N ILE A 418 30.72 1.03 -4.65
CA ILE A 418 30.16 2.23 -4.03
C ILE A 418 31.03 3.41 -4.42
N VAL A 419 30.43 4.38 -5.12
CA VAL A 419 31.09 5.63 -5.49
C VAL A 419 30.53 6.74 -4.60
N GLU A 420 31.36 7.30 -3.75
CA GLU A 420 31.04 8.37 -2.82
C GLU A 420 31.37 9.73 -3.41
N SER A 421 30.52 10.73 -3.14
CA SER A 421 30.78 12.14 -3.48
C SER A 421 30.82 12.98 -2.22
N GLU A 422 31.84 13.81 -2.09
CA GLU A 422 32.01 14.71 -0.95
C GLU A 422 31.18 15.99 -1.16
N PRO A 423 30.48 16.48 -0.13
CA PRO A 423 29.77 17.76 -0.20
C PRO A 423 30.78 18.92 -0.26
N ASP A 424 30.62 19.78 -1.25
CA ASP A 424 31.39 21.01 -1.36
C ASP A 424 30.92 22.09 -0.35
N TRP A 425 31.56 23.25 -0.37
CA TRP A 425 31.24 24.36 0.52
C TRP A 425 29.81 24.87 0.32
N TYR A 426 29.28 24.87 -0.92
CA TYR A 426 27.94 25.35 -1.23
C TYR A 426 26.87 24.43 -0.68
N VAL A 427 27.04 23.11 -0.88
CA VAL A 427 26.15 22.09 -0.32
C VAL A 427 26.11 22.19 1.20
N LYS A 428 27.26 22.38 1.86
CA LYS A 428 27.34 22.55 3.32
C LYS A 428 26.58 23.80 3.79
N GLN A 429 26.72 24.92 3.11
CA GLN A 429 25.99 26.16 3.42
C GLN A 429 24.48 26.00 3.29
N VAL A 430 23.99 25.37 2.21
CA VAL A 430 22.55 25.11 2.02
C VAL A 430 22.02 24.15 3.08
N MET A 431 22.80 23.15 3.50
CA MET A 431 22.42 22.27 4.61
C MET A 431 22.27 23.01 5.95
N GLU A 432 23.15 23.98 6.24
CA GLU A 432 23.02 24.85 7.42
C GLU A 432 21.72 25.69 7.35
N ASP A 433 21.37 26.22 6.18
CA ASP A 433 20.09 26.94 6.00
C ASP A 433 18.89 26.01 6.24
N PHE A 434 18.93 24.76 5.79
CA PHE A 434 17.86 23.79 6.10
C PHE A 434 17.69 23.57 7.60
N VAL A 435 18.76 23.52 8.37
CA VAL A 435 18.69 23.41 9.85
C VAL A 435 17.97 24.63 10.45
N VAL A 436 18.36 25.85 10.03
CA VAL A 436 17.73 27.09 10.50
C VAL A 436 16.24 27.14 10.14
N ARG A 437 15.89 26.75 8.92
CA ARG A 437 14.48 26.68 8.47
C ARG A 437 13.69 25.64 9.28
N ALA A 438 14.26 24.47 9.52
CA ALA A 438 13.63 23.41 10.32
C ALA A 438 13.34 23.86 11.75
N GLU A 439 14.24 24.62 12.37
CA GLU A 439 14.03 25.20 13.69
C GLU A 439 12.90 26.24 13.71
N ARG A 440 12.84 27.12 12.70
CA ARG A 440 11.74 28.09 12.56
C ARG A 440 10.37 27.42 12.40
N ILE A 441 10.29 26.36 11.59
CA ILE A 441 9.05 25.61 11.42
C ILE A 441 8.64 24.93 12.74
N ARG A 442 9.58 24.36 13.48
CA ARG A 442 9.31 23.71 14.76
C ARG A 442 8.75 24.69 15.79
N ASN A 443 9.27 25.89 15.82
CA ASN A 443 8.84 26.94 16.75
C ASN A 443 7.52 27.62 16.31
N GLY A 444 6.87 27.15 15.25
CA GLY A 444 5.59 27.67 14.78
C GLY A 444 5.68 29.06 14.13
N GLY A 445 6.88 29.53 13.78
CA GLY A 445 7.13 30.86 13.23
C GLY A 445 6.88 31.01 11.72
N VAL A 446 6.39 29.93 11.03
CA VAL A 446 6.21 29.94 9.56
C VAL A 446 4.87 29.26 9.21
N ASP A 447 4.13 29.88 8.28
CA ASP A 447 2.91 29.27 7.75
C ASP A 447 3.28 27.98 6.97
N PRO A 448 2.63 26.84 7.25
CA PRO A 448 2.90 25.57 6.55
C PRO A 448 2.73 25.60 5.03
N SER A 449 1.96 26.57 4.49
CA SER A 449 1.82 26.78 3.04
C SER A 449 3.06 27.45 2.42
N VAL A 450 3.83 28.20 3.20
CA VAL A 450 5.05 28.89 2.76
C VAL A 450 6.26 27.98 2.87
N ASP A 451 6.46 27.37 4.04
CA ASP A 451 7.54 26.43 4.29
C ASP A 451 7.13 25.33 5.28
N ASN A 452 7.64 24.11 5.05
CA ASN A 452 7.31 22.95 5.87
C ASN A 452 8.39 21.87 5.74
N PHE A 453 8.40 20.90 6.65
CA PHE A 453 9.37 19.80 6.64
C PHE A 453 9.37 18.98 5.35
N LEU A 454 8.23 18.84 4.67
CA LEU A 454 8.14 18.11 3.41
C LEU A 454 8.91 18.84 2.30
N LYS A 455 8.80 20.18 2.26
CA LYS A 455 9.51 21.03 1.31
C LYS A 455 11.03 20.95 1.55
N ILE A 456 11.47 21.08 2.81
CA ILE A 456 12.91 20.94 3.17
C ILE A 456 13.43 19.56 2.75
N THR A 457 12.68 18.49 3.05
CA THR A 457 13.08 17.12 2.69
C THR A 457 13.17 16.93 1.16
N HIS A 458 12.26 17.54 0.41
CA HIS A 458 12.30 17.53 -1.06
C HIS A 458 13.52 18.26 -1.59
N GLU A 459 13.78 19.48 -1.12
CA GLU A 459 14.93 20.28 -1.51
C GLU A 459 16.25 19.60 -1.11
N ALA A 460 16.32 18.96 0.07
CA ALA A 460 17.50 18.20 0.48
C ALA A 460 17.78 16.99 -0.43
N ARG A 461 16.75 16.33 -0.95
CA ARG A 461 16.93 15.26 -1.95
C ARG A 461 17.44 15.79 -3.29
N LEU A 462 16.96 16.94 -3.73
CA LEU A 462 17.45 17.62 -4.92
C LEU A 462 18.91 18.05 -4.73
N LEU A 463 19.26 18.67 -3.59
CA LEU A 463 20.61 19.05 -3.21
C LEU A 463 21.58 17.86 -3.22
N GLY A 464 21.15 16.72 -2.66
CA GLY A 464 21.94 15.48 -2.66
C GLY A 464 22.10 14.85 -4.04
N THR A 465 21.39 15.33 -5.06
CA THR A 465 21.55 14.94 -6.46
C THR A 465 22.46 15.93 -7.17
N ASP A 466 22.09 17.21 -7.18
CA ASP A 466 22.86 18.32 -7.73
C ASP A 466 22.30 19.64 -7.20
N ALA A 467 23.17 20.53 -6.71
CA ALA A 467 22.76 21.82 -6.15
C ALA A 467 22.02 22.71 -7.16
N ARG A 468 22.32 22.59 -8.43
CA ARG A 468 21.69 23.35 -9.53
C ARG A 468 20.21 22.98 -9.76
N LEU A 469 19.71 21.90 -9.14
CA LEU A 469 18.27 21.57 -9.13
C LEU A 469 17.46 22.45 -8.17
N ILE A 470 18.13 23.10 -7.21
CA ILE A 470 17.52 24.04 -6.27
C ILE A 470 17.83 25.47 -6.71
N ASP A 471 19.07 25.75 -7.01
CA ASP A 471 19.57 27.06 -7.43
C ASP A 471 20.33 26.92 -8.75
N LYS A 472 19.81 27.52 -9.81
CA LYS A 472 20.42 27.45 -11.17
C LYS A 472 21.78 28.06 -11.24
N ASP A 473 22.09 29.00 -10.34
CA ASP A 473 23.35 29.73 -10.27
C ASP A 473 24.38 29.05 -9.35
N ALA A 474 24.01 27.92 -8.74
CA ALA A 474 24.89 27.11 -7.90
C ALA A 474 26.16 26.68 -8.68
N PRO A 475 27.35 26.71 -8.04
CA PRO A 475 28.57 26.28 -8.67
C PRO A 475 28.54 24.80 -9.09
N ASN A 476 29.19 24.47 -10.21
CA ASN A 476 29.36 23.06 -10.56
C ASN A 476 30.35 22.41 -9.59
N ASN A 477 29.95 21.32 -8.95
CA ASN A 477 30.85 20.49 -8.15
C ASN A 477 31.43 19.38 -9.03
N PRO A 478 32.74 19.42 -9.41
CA PRO A 478 33.36 18.40 -10.25
C PRO A 478 33.25 16.98 -9.63
N ASP A 479 33.35 16.89 -8.30
CA ASP A 479 33.22 15.63 -7.56
C ASP A 479 31.74 15.29 -7.19
N GLY A 480 30.81 16.09 -7.69
CA GLY A 480 29.39 15.92 -7.45
C GLY A 480 28.85 14.65 -8.09
N LYS A 481 27.76 14.14 -7.52
CA LYS A 481 27.12 12.86 -7.87
C LYS A 481 26.86 12.73 -9.38
N LEU A 482 26.29 13.75 -10.02
CA LEU A 482 25.99 13.70 -11.47
C LEU A 482 27.23 13.67 -12.32
N ASN A 483 28.28 14.41 -11.94
CA ASN A 483 29.56 14.41 -12.68
C ASN A 483 30.25 13.05 -12.58
N LYS A 484 30.25 12.42 -11.39
CA LYS A 484 30.77 11.05 -11.21
C LYS A 484 29.96 10.00 -11.98
N VAL A 485 28.63 10.15 -12.05
CA VAL A 485 27.82 9.28 -12.92
C VAL A 485 28.20 9.45 -14.38
N ALA A 486 28.34 10.69 -14.86
CA ALA A 486 28.74 10.96 -16.24
C ALA A 486 30.13 10.40 -16.56
N GLU A 487 31.08 10.56 -15.64
CA GLU A 487 32.45 10.01 -15.78
C GLU A 487 32.43 8.47 -15.81
N ASN A 488 31.69 7.82 -14.91
CA ASN A 488 31.59 6.38 -14.92
C ASN A 488 30.93 5.82 -16.17
N VAL A 489 29.86 6.47 -16.66
CA VAL A 489 29.22 6.10 -17.94
C VAL A 489 30.20 6.25 -19.09
N TRP A 490 30.98 7.34 -19.10
CA TRP A 490 32.00 7.59 -20.16
C TRP A 490 33.08 6.52 -20.12
N ASN A 491 33.59 6.17 -18.94
CA ASN A 491 34.63 5.16 -18.77
C ASN A 491 34.19 3.75 -19.19
N GLU A 492 32.90 3.41 -18.98
CA GLU A 492 32.35 2.12 -19.45
C GLU A 492 32.02 2.12 -20.95
N TYR A 493 31.82 3.30 -21.56
CA TYR A 493 31.57 3.43 -23.00
C TYR A 493 32.82 3.27 -23.83
N GLN A 494 34.01 3.68 -23.35
CA GLN A 494 35.31 3.52 -24.04
C GLN A 494 35.81 2.05 -23.95
#